data_02fa0936145529f3d92e3d6148319080
#
_entry.id   02fa0936145529f3d92e3d6148319080
#
_cell.length_a   1.000
_cell.length_b   1.000
_cell.length_c   1.000
_cell.angle_alpha   90.00
_cell.angle_beta   90.00
_cell.angle_gamma   90.00
#
_symmetry.space_group_name_H-M   'P 1'
#
loop_
_entity.id
_entity.type
_entity.pdbx_description
1 polymer ?
#
loop_
_entity_poly.entity_id
_entity_poly.type
_entity_poly.pdbx_seq_one_letter_code
_entity_poly.pdbx_strand_id
1 'polypeptide(L)'
;MILPENLHSGACIPLHPPSYLFIIEMVHPRTGKQSFTLHAFYILWISDFTFKLYTHKQENIPSNKRVKQSEELQMTVFNVFSLLGGLALFLFGMDIMGKALEKQAGGQLQKILSKLTDNPLKGFFLGLCVTAVIQSSSATTVMVVGFVNSGIMELHQAIGVIMGSNVGTTVTSWILSLSGLQGDSFLINMLKPTSFSPVLAFIGILLYMGKSEKRKGVGTILIGFAVLMTGMTTMSNAVLPLQNEAWFTSLFIRFSNPLLGVLVGAVVTGIIQSSSASVGILQALSATGVITYGSAIPIIMGQNIGTCVTALISSVGANKNARRAAMVHLYFNIIGVTLFLAVFYGANLLLDFAFVNETVTAWGIAVVHSIFNLTATAVLLPFANGLEKLAILTIPDDAEKESFALLDERLLNTPCLLYTSPSPRD
;
A
#
# COMPACT_ATOMS: atom_id res chain seq x y z
N MET A 1 -41.91 8.44 -68.69
CA MET A 1 -41.24 7.26 -69.28
C MET A 1 -40.29 6.72 -68.25
N ILE A 2 -40.67 5.60 -67.63
CA ILE A 2 -39.88 4.54 -67.04
C ILE A 2 -38.98 4.87 -65.84
N LEU A 3 -39.44 4.53 -64.63
CA LEU A 3 -38.74 3.97 -63.47
C LEU A 3 -38.06 2.62 -63.88
N PRO A 4 -37.10 2.06 -63.13
CA PRO A 4 -37.34 1.52 -61.78
C PRO A 4 -36.18 1.72 -60.78
N GLU A 5 -36.46 1.74 -59.47
CA GLU A 5 -36.34 0.74 -58.41
C GLU A 5 -34.91 0.27 -58.07
N ASN A 6 -34.45 0.62 -56.88
CA ASN A 6 -34.46 -0.35 -55.76
C ASN A 6 -34.06 0.30 -54.42
N LEU A 7 -35.01 0.28 -53.52
CA LEU A 7 -34.87 0.49 -52.11
C LEU A 7 -34.09 -0.67 -51.47
N HIS A 8 -33.13 -0.38 -50.63
CA HIS A 8 -32.84 -1.24 -49.49
C HIS A 8 -32.92 -0.43 -48.19
N SER A 9 -33.95 -0.74 -47.48
CA SER A 9 -34.29 -0.34 -46.12
C SER A 9 -33.21 -0.68 -45.12
N GLY A 10 -32.53 0.32 -44.60
CA GLY A 10 -31.81 0.23 -43.35
C GLY A 10 -32.74 0.71 -42.25
N ALA A 11 -33.29 -0.20 -41.48
CA ALA A 11 -34.13 0.09 -40.31
C ALA A 11 -33.32 0.86 -39.27
N CYS A 12 -33.65 2.12 -39.08
CA CYS A 12 -33.29 2.87 -37.87
C CYS A 12 -34.06 2.26 -36.69
N ILE A 13 -33.35 1.58 -35.82
CA ILE A 13 -33.85 1.22 -34.50
C ILE A 13 -33.81 2.50 -33.66
N PRO A 14 -34.93 3.02 -33.15
CA PRO A 14 -34.92 4.13 -32.23
C PRO A 14 -34.33 3.65 -30.90
N LEU A 15 -33.13 4.14 -30.54
CA LEU A 15 -32.58 4.07 -29.21
C LEU A 15 -33.46 4.93 -28.29
N HIS A 16 -34.44 4.30 -27.64
CA HIS A 16 -35.08 4.88 -26.48
C HIS A 16 -34.01 5.06 -25.39
N PRO A 17 -33.85 6.23 -24.79
CA PRO A 17 -32.99 6.38 -23.63
C PRO A 17 -33.60 5.57 -22.47
N PRO A 18 -32.82 4.76 -21.76
CA PRO A 18 -33.33 3.99 -20.65
C PRO A 18 -33.79 4.94 -19.54
N SER A 19 -34.89 4.56 -18.92
CA SER A 19 -35.67 5.23 -17.86
C SER A 19 -34.92 5.45 -16.52
N TYR A 20 -33.65 5.70 -16.57
CA TYR A 20 -32.77 5.81 -15.34
C TYR A 20 -32.54 7.25 -14.90
N LEU A 21 -33.10 8.25 -15.59
CA LEU A 21 -32.99 9.66 -15.19
C LEU A 21 -33.91 10.04 -14.01
N PHE A 22 -34.81 9.14 -13.57
CA PHE A 22 -35.80 9.44 -12.54
C PHE A 22 -35.38 9.11 -11.09
N ILE A 23 -34.16 8.59 -10.85
CA ILE A 23 -33.72 8.23 -9.48
C ILE A 23 -32.80 9.31 -8.87
N ILE A 24 -32.42 10.35 -9.61
CA ILE A 24 -31.47 11.37 -9.13
C ILE A 24 -32.15 12.48 -8.32
N GLU A 25 -33.47 12.63 -8.36
CA GLU A 25 -34.17 13.77 -7.74
C GLU A 25 -34.77 13.55 -6.34
N MET A 26 -34.58 12.39 -5.71
CA MET A 26 -35.03 12.16 -4.34
C MET A 26 -33.88 11.94 -3.34
N VAL A 27 -32.96 12.89 -3.25
CA VAL A 27 -32.02 12.95 -2.12
C VAL A 27 -32.19 14.26 -1.39
N HIS A 28 -32.93 14.23 -0.30
CA HIS A 28 -33.14 15.36 0.61
C HIS A 28 -31.82 15.77 1.28
N PRO A 29 -31.47 17.09 1.38
CA PRO A 29 -30.14 17.56 1.80
C PRO A 29 -29.94 17.63 3.32
N ARG A 30 -30.28 16.62 4.09
CA ARG A 30 -30.17 16.67 5.56
C ARG A 30 -29.32 15.61 6.27
N THR A 31 -28.76 14.62 5.56
CA THR A 31 -27.84 13.66 6.21
C THR A 31 -26.72 13.27 5.26
N GLY A 32 -25.55 13.86 5.44
CA GLY A 32 -24.35 13.71 4.61
C GLY A 32 -23.68 12.33 4.59
N LYS A 33 -24.42 11.22 4.73
CA LYS A 33 -23.88 9.85 4.82
C LYS A 33 -24.24 8.90 3.67
N GLN A 34 -25.08 9.28 2.71
CA GLN A 34 -25.58 8.34 1.68
C GLN A 34 -24.97 8.48 0.27
N SER A 35 -24.17 9.50 0.01
CA SER A 35 -23.59 9.75 -1.32
C SER A 35 -22.52 8.73 -1.74
N PHE A 36 -21.84 8.11 -0.79
CA PHE A 36 -20.66 7.27 -1.06
C PHE A 36 -20.98 5.88 -1.65
N THR A 37 -22.14 5.31 -1.33
CA THR A 37 -22.53 3.94 -1.70
C THR A 37 -22.95 3.80 -3.18
N LEU A 38 -23.61 4.80 -3.73
CA LEU A 38 -24.05 4.79 -5.12
C LEU A 38 -22.89 4.91 -6.12
N HIS A 39 -21.85 5.68 -5.77
CA HIS A 39 -20.66 5.82 -6.60
C HIS A 39 -19.84 4.53 -6.71
N ALA A 40 -19.71 3.78 -5.61
CA ALA A 40 -18.99 2.49 -5.62
C ALA A 40 -19.73 1.44 -6.48
N PHE A 41 -21.08 1.43 -6.44
CA PHE A 41 -21.89 0.52 -7.23
C PHE A 41 -21.83 0.83 -8.74
N TYR A 42 -21.82 2.10 -9.08
CA TYR A 42 -21.73 2.56 -10.47
C TYR A 42 -20.34 2.24 -11.07
N ILE A 43 -19.29 2.39 -10.29
CA ILE A 43 -17.91 2.07 -10.70
C ILE A 43 -17.72 0.56 -10.87
N LEU A 44 -18.23 -0.27 -9.96
CA LEU A 44 -18.18 -1.73 -10.05
C LEU A 44 -18.99 -2.25 -11.26
N TRP A 45 -20.14 -1.68 -11.53
CA TRP A 45 -21.00 -2.06 -12.66
C TRP A 45 -20.36 -1.69 -14.02
N ILE A 46 -19.75 -0.50 -14.12
CA ILE A 46 -19.03 -0.09 -15.35
C ILE A 46 -17.82 -0.99 -15.58
N SER A 47 -17.08 -1.37 -14.54
CA SER A 47 -15.90 -2.24 -14.67
C SER A 47 -16.28 -3.66 -15.11
N ASP A 48 -17.36 -4.23 -14.57
CA ASP A 48 -17.86 -5.57 -14.97
C ASP A 48 -18.46 -5.57 -16.38
N PHE A 49 -19.17 -4.49 -16.76
CA PHE A 49 -19.74 -4.34 -18.10
C PHE A 49 -18.64 -4.17 -19.17
N THR A 50 -17.63 -3.36 -18.90
CA THR A 50 -16.47 -3.21 -19.81
C THR A 50 -15.64 -4.48 -19.89
N PHE A 51 -15.48 -5.21 -18.78
CA PHE A 51 -14.78 -6.49 -18.74
C PHE A 51 -15.51 -7.57 -19.53
N LYS A 52 -16.85 -7.69 -19.39
CA LYS A 52 -17.66 -8.65 -20.16
C LYS A 52 -17.69 -8.32 -21.66
N LEU A 53 -17.76 -7.05 -22.03
CA LEU A 53 -17.64 -6.63 -23.44
C LEU A 53 -16.28 -7.00 -24.03
N TYR A 54 -15.21 -6.86 -23.24
CA TYR A 54 -13.85 -7.19 -23.67
C TYR A 54 -13.64 -8.71 -23.79
N THR A 55 -14.10 -9.51 -22.83
CA THR A 55 -13.97 -10.97 -22.85
C THR A 55 -14.83 -11.60 -23.94
N HIS A 56 -16.06 -11.14 -24.13
CA HIS A 56 -16.93 -11.64 -25.20
C HIS A 56 -16.40 -11.32 -26.62
N LYS A 57 -15.64 -10.24 -26.75
CA LYS A 57 -14.96 -9.89 -28.02
C LYS A 57 -13.76 -10.78 -28.30
N GLN A 58 -13.10 -11.32 -27.26
CA GLN A 58 -11.95 -12.23 -27.38
C GLN A 58 -12.36 -13.66 -27.74
N GLU A 59 -13.50 -14.16 -27.25
CA GLU A 59 -13.97 -15.53 -27.52
C GLU A 59 -14.42 -15.78 -28.98
N ASN A 60 -14.83 -14.74 -29.68
CA ASN A 60 -15.35 -14.82 -31.05
C ASN A 60 -14.27 -14.59 -32.13
N ILE A 61 -12.99 -14.52 -31.80
CA ILE A 61 -11.92 -14.32 -32.79
C ILE A 61 -11.39 -15.69 -33.29
N PRO A 62 -11.47 -16.00 -34.58
CA PRO A 62 -10.91 -17.21 -35.15
C PRO A 62 -9.40 -17.32 -34.87
N SER A 63 -8.92 -18.55 -34.65
CA SER A 63 -7.52 -18.82 -34.23
C SER A 63 -6.46 -18.18 -35.16
N ASN A 64 -6.74 -18.07 -36.45
CA ASN A 64 -5.86 -17.43 -37.44
C ASN A 64 -5.78 -15.87 -37.27
N LYS A 65 -6.73 -15.25 -36.59
CA LYS A 65 -6.68 -13.82 -36.27
C LYS A 65 -5.96 -13.57 -34.92
N ARG A 66 -5.94 -14.55 -34.02
CA ARG A 66 -5.22 -14.42 -32.72
C ARG A 66 -3.72 -14.29 -32.93
N VAL A 67 -3.15 -14.99 -33.89
CA VAL A 67 -1.72 -14.89 -34.23
C VAL A 67 -1.38 -13.51 -34.83
N LYS A 68 -2.27 -12.93 -35.66
CA LYS A 68 -2.09 -11.58 -36.21
C LYS A 68 -2.34 -10.46 -35.19
N GLN A 69 -3.15 -10.70 -34.17
CA GLN A 69 -3.47 -9.72 -33.13
C GLN A 69 -2.37 -9.59 -32.06
N SER A 70 -1.48 -10.61 -31.96
CA SER A 70 -0.26 -10.51 -31.14
C SER A 70 0.81 -9.59 -31.76
N GLU A 71 0.71 -9.28 -33.05
CA GLU A 71 1.65 -8.38 -33.74
C GLU A 71 1.28 -6.88 -33.63
N GLU A 72 0.07 -6.54 -33.14
CA GLU A 72 -0.40 -5.14 -33.03
C GLU A 72 -0.82 -4.72 -31.60
N LEU A 73 -0.26 -5.31 -30.56
CA LEU A 73 -0.53 -4.85 -29.18
C LEU A 73 0.30 -3.60 -28.87
N GLN A 74 -0.06 -2.46 -29.46
CA GLN A 74 0.53 -1.17 -29.16
C GLN A 74 -0.20 -0.48 -28.01
N MET A 75 0.54 0.29 -27.20
CA MET A 75 -0.03 1.10 -26.13
C MET A 75 -0.95 2.17 -26.69
N THR A 76 -2.22 2.12 -26.35
CA THR A 76 -3.23 3.09 -26.77
C THR A 76 -3.57 4.07 -25.64
N VAL A 77 -4.15 5.22 -25.97
CA VAL A 77 -4.65 6.17 -24.96
C VAL A 77 -5.68 5.51 -24.04
N PHE A 78 -6.48 4.57 -24.53
CA PHE A 78 -7.44 3.82 -23.70
C PHE A 78 -6.77 2.91 -22.68
N ASN A 79 -5.60 2.36 -22.98
CA ASN A 79 -4.80 1.61 -22.00
C ASN A 79 -4.30 2.52 -20.87
N VAL A 80 -3.91 3.76 -21.20
CA VAL A 80 -3.54 4.76 -20.18
C VAL A 80 -4.72 5.09 -19.29
N PHE A 81 -5.91 5.33 -19.86
CA PHE A 81 -7.11 5.56 -19.06
C PHE A 81 -7.49 4.36 -18.20
N SER A 82 -7.37 3.15 -18.73
CA SER A 82 -7.60 1.90 -17.97
C SER A 82 -6.57 1.73 -16.85
N LEU A 83 -5.31 2.07 -17.09
CA LEU A 83 -4.27 2.05 -16.07
C LEU A 83 -4.55 3.03 -14.94
N LEU A 84 -4.91 4.28 -15.28
CA LEU A 84 -5.25 5.31 -14.28
C LEU A 84 -6.53 4.93 -13.51
N GLY A 85 -7.55 4.41 -14.20
CA GLY A 85 -8.78 3.92 -13.58
C GLY A 85 -8.52 2.72 -12.66
N GLY A 86 -7.72 1.76 -13.12
CA GLY A 86 -7.30 0.61 -12.32
C GLY A 86 -6.50 1.02 -11.08
N LEU A 87 -5.57 1.97 -11.23
CA LEU A 87 -4.81 2.53 -10.12
C LEU A 87 -5.72 3.25 -9.11
N ALA A 88 -6.67 4.03 -9.57
CA ALA A 88 -7.64 4.70 -8.70
C ALA A 88 -8.48 3.70 -7.91
N LEU A 89 -9.01 2.65 -8.55
CA LEU A 89 -9.74 1.57 -7.88
C LEU A 89 -8.87 0.82 -6.88
N PHE A 90 -7.64 0.50 -7.26
CA PHE A 90 -6.69 -0.19 -6.40
C PHE A 90 -6.39 0.61 -5.12
N LEU A 91 -6.03 1.90 -5.27
CA LEU A 91 -5.75 2.78 -4.14
C LEU A 91 -6.99 3.00 -3.25
N PHE A 92 -8.15 3.20 -3.87
CA PHE A 92 -9.41 3.38 -3.15
C PHE A 92 -9.84 2.12 -2.39
N GLY A 93 -9.74 0.94 -3.02
CA GLY A 93 -10.03 -0.34 -2.37
C GLY A 93 -9.12 -0.59 -1.18
N MET A 94 -7.82 -0.28 -1.32
CA MET A 94 -6.85 -0.39 -0.24
C MET A 94 -7.14 0.57 0.91
N ASP A 95 -7.47 1.82 0.62
CA ASP A 95 -7.81 2.83 1.64
C ASP A 95 -9.07 2.47 2.42
N ILE A 96 -10.15 2.09 1.72
CA ILE A 96 -11.40 1.67 2.35
C ILE A 96 -11.20 0.42 3.22
N MET A 97 -10.53 -0.60 2.68
CA MET A 97 -10.27 -1.83 3.41
C MET A 97 -9.41 -1.55 4.64
N GLY A 98 -8.32 -0.78 4.50
CA GLY A 98 -7.42 -0.42 5.58
C GLY A 98 -8.13 0.34 6.70
N LYS A 99 -8.88 1.39 6.37
CA LYS A 99 -9.68 2.17 7.35
C LYS A 99 -10.74 1.33 8.07
N ALA A 100 -11.37 0.39 7.36
CA ALA A 100 -12.36 -0.50 7.96
C ALA A 100 -11.69 -1.51 8.91
N LEU A 101 -10.53 -2.06 8.54
CA LEU A 101 -9.73 -2.94 9.40
C LEU A 101 -9.24 -2.18 10.65
N GLU A 102 -8.70 -0.98 10.48
CA GLU A 102 -8.26 -0.11 11.57
C GLU A 102 -9.42 0.21 12.53
N LYS A 103 -10.59 0.59 12.01
CA LYS A 103 -11.79 0.87 12.82
C LYS A 103 -12.25 -0.35 13.62
N GLN A 104 -12.21 -1.54 13.02
CA GLN A 104 -12.61 -2.79 13.68
C GLN A 104 -11.62 -3.23 14.76
N ALA A 105 -10.34 -2.98 14.54
CA ALA A 105 -9.26 -3.37 15.43
C ALA A 105 -8.91 -2.29 16.47
N GLY A 106 -9.16 -1.01 16.17
CA GLY A 106 -8.50 0.16 16.75
C GLY A 106 -8.52 0.31 18.27
N GLY A 107 -9.62 0.04 18.95
CA GLY A 107 -9.68 0.27 20.42
C GLY A 107 -8.89 -0.74 21.24
N GLN A 108 -8.77 -1.99 20.78
CA GLN A 108 -8.00 -3.05 21.44
C GLN A 108 -6.51 -2.96 21.11
N LEU A 109 -6.19 -2.61 19.86
CA LEU A 109 -4.80 -2.49 19.39
C LEU A 109 -4.02 -1.39 20.11
N GLN A 110 -4.63 -0.22 20.33
CA GLN A 110 -4.00 0.85 21.11
C GLN A 110 -3.66 0.41 22.54
N LYS A 111 -4.60 -0.32 23.20
CA LYS A 111 -4.37 -0.86 24.56
C LYS A 111 -3.30 -1.95 24.60
N ILE A 112 -3.18 -2.74 23.54
CA ILE A 112 -2.17 -3.80 23.43
C ILE A 112 -0.80 -3.19 23.17
N LEU A 113 -0.72 -2.22 22.24
CA LEU A 113 0.51 -1.51 21.92
C LEU A 113 1.14 -0.81 23.15
N SER A 114 0.30 -0.20 24.00
CA SER A 114 0.80 0.50 25.20
C SER A 114 1.25 -0.41 26.34
N LYS A 115 0.89 -1.71 26.34
CA LYS A 115 1.14 -2.63 27.48
C LYS A 115 2.22 -3.68 27.25
N LEU A 116 2.62 -3.98 26.00
CA LEU A 116 3.39 -5.19 25.69
C LEU A 116 4.81 -4.95 25.15
N THR A 117 5.38 -3.76 25.33
CA THR A 117 6.59 -3.35 24.61
C THR A 117 7.88 -3.35 25.41
N ASP A 118 7.92 -3.94 26.62
CA ASP A 118 9.12 -3.96 27.48
C ASP A 118 10.33 -4.70 26.87
N ASN A 119 10.13 -5.45 25.78
CA ASN A 119 11.18 -6.18 25.08
C ASN A 119 11.08 -5.93 23.57
N PRO A 120 12.19 -5.58 22.89
CA PRO A 120 12.18 -5.36 21.43
C PRO A 120 11.61 -6.53 20.63
N LEU A 121 11.81 -7.78 21.07
CA LEU A 121 11.25 -8.95 20.40
C LEU A 121 9.71 -9.02 20.55
N LYS A 122 9.16 -8.69 21.71
CA LYS A 122 7.71 -8.58 21.90
C LYS A 122 7.15 -7.44 21.06
N GLY A 123 7.85 -6.29 21.02
CA GLY A 123 7.53 -5.17 20.15
C GLY A 123 7.51 -5.57 18.68
N PHE A 124 8.48 -6.35 18.22
CA PHE A 124 8.54 -6.87 16.86
C PHE A 124 7.31 -7.70 16.50
N PHE A 125 6.96 -8.72 17.28
CA PHE A 125 5.76 -9.52 17.00
C PHE A 125 4.48 -8.70 17.04
N LEU A 126 4.43 -7.73 17.95
CA LEU A 126 3.29 -6.82 18.04
C LEU A 126 3.18 -5.94 16.79
N GLY A 127 4.25 -5.30 16.35
CA GLY A 127 4.29 -4.49 15.13
C GLY A 127 3.93 -5.29 13.88
N LEU A 128 4.43 -6.53 13.79
CA LEU A 128 4.10 -7.47 12.73
C LEU A 128 2.60 -7.77 12.71
N CYS A 129 2.04 -8.19 13.84
CA CYS A 129 0.62 -8.54 13.94
C CYS A 129 -0.30 -7.33 13.67
N VAL A 130 0.02 -6.17 14.26
CA VAL A 130 -0.74 -4.93 14.05
C VAL A 130 -0.76 -4.57 12.58
N THR A 131 0.39 -4.54 11.92
CA THR A 131 0.49 -4.17 10.51
C THR A 131 -0.17 -5.21 9.60
N ALA A 132 -0.02 -6.50 9.89
CA ALA A 132 -0.69 -7.56 9.15
C ALA A 132 -2.22 -7.46 9.23
N VAL A 133 -2.75 -7.03 10.38
CA VAL A 133 -4.21 -6.83 10.57
C VAL A 133 -4.68 -5.54 9.94
N ILE A 134 -3.99 -4.40 10.20
CA ILE A 134 -4.38 -3.07 9.67
C ILE A 134 -4.07 -2.96 8.16
N GLN A 135 -3.14 -3.77 7.63
CA GLN A 135 -2.66 -3.73 6.24
C GLN A 135 -1.97 -2.40 5.88
N SER A 136 -1.44 -1.69 6.89
CA SER A 136 -0.76 -0.40 6.72
C SER A 136 0.37 -0.22 7.72
N SER A 137 1.62 -0.36 7.26
CA SER A 137 2.80 -0.06 8.06
C SER A 137 2.95 1.45 8.33
N SER A 138 2.55 2.28 7.37
CA SER A 138 2.55 3.74 7.56
C SER A 138 1.64 4.14 8.71
N ALA A 139 0.40 3.63 8.79
CA ALA A 139 -0.52 3.89 9.90
C ALA A 139 0.06 3.38 11.23
N THR A 140 0.62 2.17 11.25
CA THR A 140 1.25 1.60 12.44
C THR A 140 2.43 2.47 12.91
N THR A 141 3.31 2.89 12.02
CA THR A 141 4.48 3.71 12.37
C THR A 141 4.09 5.11 12.83
N VAL A 142 3.12 5.76 12.16
CA VAL A 142 2.58 7.07 12.58
C VAL A 142 1.95 6.97 13.98
N MET A 143 1.21 5.90 14.26
CA MET A 143 0.64 5.64 15.59
C MET A 143 1.74 5.48 16.65
N VAL A 144 2.80 4.74 16.34
CA VAL A 144 3.96 4.57 17.24
C VAL A 144 4.66 5.91 17.50
N VAL A 145 4.90 6.71 16.46
CA VAL A 145 5.45 8.07 16.59
C VAL A 145 4.56 8.93 17.49
N GLY A 146 3.22 8.83 17.32
CA GLY A 146 2.24 9.52 18.17
C GLY A 146 2.28 9.08 19.64
N PHE A 147 2.45 7.78 19.90
CA PHE A 147 2.57 7.25 21.27
C PHE A 147 3.86 7.69 21.95
N VAL A 148 4.97 7.72 21.20
CA VAL A 148 6.23 8.27 21.71
C VAL A 148 6.10 9.77 21.97
N ASN A 149 5.39 10.50 21.10
CA ASN A 149 5.15 11.93 21.27
C ASN A 149 4.31 12.25 22.51
N SER A 150 3.33 11.41 22.83
CA SER A 150 2.46 11.57 24.03
C SER A 150 3.05 10.98 25.30
N GLY A 151 4.25 10.37 25.25
CA GLY A 151 4.87 9.71 26.41
C GLY A 151 4.22 8.38 26.83
N ILE A 152 3.29 7.85 26.01
CA ILE A 152 2.66 6.53 26.25
C ILE A 152 3.64 5.39 25.97
N MET A 153 4.61 5.61 25.07
CA MET A 153 5.61 4.63 24.65
C MET A 153 7.01 5.27 24.71
N GLU A 154 7.98 4.53 25.20
CA GLU A 154 9.37 4.97 25.17
C GLU A 154 10.04 4.68 23.82
N LEU A 155 11.14 5.39 23.50
CA LEU A 155 11.82 5.25 22.22
C LEU A 155 12.31 3.82 21.98
N HIS A 156 12.93 3.17 22.97
CA HIS A 156 13.44 1.80 22.85
C HIS A 156 12.33 0.78 22.57
N GLN A 157 11.13 0.98 23.12
CA GLN A 157 9.95 0.14 22.85
C GLN A 157 9.45 0.29 21.41
N ALA A 158 9.47 1.52 20.89
CA ALA A 158 9.04 1.84 19.54
C ALA A 158 9.87 1.11 18.45
N ILE A 159 11.17 0.90 18.71
CA ILE A 159 12.10 0.30 17.72
C ILE A 159 11.63 -1.09 17.29
N GLY A 160 11.32 -1.97 18.23
CA GLY A 160 10.81 -3.31 17.92
C GLY A 160 9.53 -3.27 17.11
N VAL A 161 8.57 -2.40 17.47
CA VAL A 161 7.30 -2.27 16.77
C VAL A 161 7.50 -1.77 15.33
N ILE A 162 8.39 -0.80 15.13
CA ILE A 162 8.74 -0.27 13.80
C ILE A 162 9.34 -1.37 12.91
N MET A 163 10.30 -2.13 13.42
CA MET A 163 10.90 -3.25 12.69
C MET A 163 9.86 -4.33 12.34
N GLY A 164 9.00 -4.68 13.30
CA GLY A 164 7.90 -5.62 13.09
C GLY A 164 6.90 -5.15 12.06
N SER A 165 6.59 -3.84 12.03
CA SER A 165 5.67 -3.28 11.06
C SER A 165 6.16 -3.42 9.62
N ASN A 166 7.46 -3.32 9.37
CA ASN A 166 8.05 -3.54 8.05
C ASN A 166 7.83 -4.99 7.58
N VAL A 167 8.08 -5.97 8.47
CA VAL A 167 7.79 -7.38 8.15
C VAL A 167 6.29 -7.60 7.94
N GLY A 168 5.42 -6.97 8.74
CA GLY A 168 3.97 -7.05 8.60
C GLY A 168 3.44 -6.60 7.24
N THR A 169 4.13 -5.66 6.59
CA THR A 169 3.79 -5.19 5.22
C THR A 169 3.89 -6.30 4.18
N THR A 170 4.76 -7.29 4.41
CA THR A 170 4.92 -8.41 3.46
C THR A 170 3.66 -9.23 3.30
N VAL A 171 2.81 -9.30 4.33
CA VAL A 171 1.49 -9.96 4.26
C VAL A 171 0.63 -9.34 3.16
N THR A 172 0.65 -8.01 3.02
CA THR A 172 -0.05 -7.33 1.92
C THR A 172 0.50 -7.74 0.56
N SER A 173 1.83 -7.84 0.41
CA SER A 173 2.46 -8.31 -0.83
C SER A 173 2.00 -9.72 -1.21
N TRP A 174 1.84 -10.62 -0.25
CA TRP A 174 1.31 -11.96 -0.47
C TRP A 174 -0.16 -11.95 -0.91
N ILE A 175 -0.99 -11.13 -0.27
CA ILE A 175 -2.40 -10.98 -0.67
C ILE A 175 -2.51 -10.46 -2.11
N LEU A 176 -1.72 -9.45 -2.45
CA LEU A 176 -1.70 -8.87 -3.80
C LEU A 176 -1.15 -9.85 -4.84
N SER A 177 -0.20 -10.71 -4.48
CA SER A 177 0.40 -11.70 -5.38
C SER A 177 -0.60 -12.75 -5.89
N LEU A 178 -1.74 -12.91 -5.20
CA LEU A 178 -2.83 -13.78 -5.67
C LEU A 178 -3.37 -13.35 -7.04
N SER A 179 -3.25 -12.06 -7.39
CA SER A 179 -3.65 -11.55 -8.72
C SER A 179 -2.83 -12.13 -9.86
N GLY A 180 -1.60 -12.56 -9.59
CA GLY A 180 -0.68 -13.17 -10.55
C GLY A 180 -0.77 -14.70 -10.65
N LEU A 181 -1.74 -15.36 -10.01
CA LEU A 181 -1.91 -16.79 -10.08
C LEU A 181 -2.24 -17.23 -11.50
N GLN A 182 -1.40 -18.11 -12.06
CA GLN A 182 -1.57 -18.72 -13.37
C GLN A 182 -1.79 -20.24 -13.23
N GLY A 183 -2.65 -20.80 -14.07
CA GLY A 183 -2.94 -22.23 -14.12
C GLY A 183 -4.40 -22.48 -14.50
N ASP A 184 -4.63 -23.66 -15.10
CA ASP A 184 -5.95 -24.08 -15.61
C ASP A 184 -6.69 -25.03 -14.67
N SER A 185 -6.08 -25.40 -13.54
CA SER A 185 -6.72 -26.26 -12.54
C SER A 185 -7.93 -25.54 -11.91
N PHE A 186 -9.00 -26.30 -11.71
CA PHE A 186 -10.23 -25.78 -11.05
C PHE A 186 -9.93 -25.10 -9.70
N LEU A 187 -9.04 -25.69 -8.89
CA LEU A 187 -8.64 -25.11 -7.59
C LEU A 187 -7.91 -23.78 -7.76
N ILE A 188 -6.99 -23.68 -8.72
CA ILE A 188 -6.28 -22.43 -9.00
C ILE A 188 -7.26 -21.37 -9.50
N ASN A 189 -8.18 -21.73 -10.40
CA ASN A 189 -9.18 -20.82 -10.90
C ASN A 189 -10.13 -20.33 -9.81
N MET A 190 -10.47 -21.15 -8.81
CA MET A 190 -11.24 -20.72 -7.64
C MET A 190 -10.46 -19.76 -6.74
N LEU A 191 -9.13 -19.89 -6.65
CA LEU A 191 -8.28 -19.01 -5.84
C LEU A 191 -7.91 -17.70 -6.56
N LYS A 192 -8.17 -17.59 -7.85
CA LYS A 192 -7.93 -16.33 -8.59
C LYS A 192 -8.87 -15.24 -8.06
N PRO A 193 -8.35 -14.04 -7.74
CA PRO A 193 -9.18 -12.93 -7.29
C PRO A 193 -10.31 -12.56 -8.25
N THR A 194 -10.10 -12.74 -9.53
CA THR A 194 -11.12 -12.53 -10.58
C THR A 194 -12.36 -13.41 -10.39
N SER A 195 -12.19 -14.59 -9.78
CA SER A 195 -13.29 -15.54 -9.58
C SER A 195 -14.02 -15.32 -8.27
N PHE A 196 -13.30 -15.06 -7.17
CA PHE A 196 -13.95 -14.98 -5.87
C PHE A 196 -14.25 -13.54 -5.40
N SER A 197 -13.53 -12.52 -5.88
CA SER A 197 -13.78 -11.14 -5.45
C SER A 197 -15.19 -10.62 -5.75
N PRO A 198 -15.85 -10.96 -6.88
CA PRO A 198 -17.23 -10.57 -7.10
C PRO A 198 -18.20 -11.19 -6.07
N VAL A 199 -17.94 -12.43 -5.64
CA VAL A 199 -18.73 -13.10 -4.59
C VAL A 199 -18.52 -12.40 -3.24
N LEU A 200 -17.28 -12.03 -2.92
CA LEU A 200 -16.99 -11.25 -1.71
C LEU A 200 -17.64 -9.86 -1.76
N ALA A 201 -17.65 -9.20 -2.92
CA ALA A 201 -18.35 -7.92 -3.09
C ALA A 201 -19.85 -8.07 -2.81
N PHE A 202 -20.48 -9.13 -3.34
CA PHE A 202 -21.90 -9.39 -3.12
C PHE A 202 -22.21 -9.68 -1.65
N ILE A 203 -21.45 -10.55 -0.99
CA ILE A 203 -21.59 -10.79 0.45
C ILE A 203 -21.32 -9.49 1.22
N GLY A 204 -20.31 -8.74 0.82
CA GLY A 204 -19.92 -7.46 1.42
C GLY A 204 -21.07 -6.45 1.41
N ILE A 205 -21.77 -6.28 0.29
CA ILE A 205 -22.87 -5.33 0.19
C ILE A 205 -24.07 -5.77 1.05
N LEU A 206 -24.38 -7.06 1.12
CA LEU A 206 -25.43 -7.58 1.99
C LEU A 206 -25.14 -7.30 3.48
N LEU A 207 -23.88 -7.47 3.90
CA LEU A 207 -23.45 -7.15 5.26
C LEU A 207 -23.46 -5.65 5.52
N TYR A 208 -23.04 -4.85 4.54
CA TYR A 208 -23.01 -3.38 4.63
C TYR A 208 -24.40 -2.76 4.76
N MET A 209 -25.41 -3.33 4.11
CA MET A 209 -26.82 -2.92 4.24
C MET A 209 -27.45 -3.32 5.58
N GLY A 210 -26.78 -4.16 6.37
CA GLY A 210 -27.25 -4.59 7.69
C GLY A 210 -27.28 -3.44 8.70
N LYS A 211 -28.05 -3.61 9.79
CA LYS A 211 -28.22 -2.60 10.85
C LYS A 211 -27.03 -2.51 11.81
N SER A 212 -26.23 -3.57 11.94
CA SER A 212 -25.14 -3.67 12.91
C SER A 212 -23.86 -3.01 12.37
N GLU A 213 -23.29 -2.06 13.11
CA GLU A 213 -22.02 -1.40 12.77
C GLU A 213 -20.85 -2.39 12.55
N LYS A 214 -20.84 -3.47 13.33
CA LYS A 214 -19.85 -4.54 13.21
C LYS A 214 -19.96 -5.26 11.85
N ARG A 215 -21.20 -5.59 11.43
CA ARG A 215 -21.47 -6.21 10.12
C ARG A 215 -21.14 -5.25 8.98
N LYS A 216 -21.49 -3.97 9.11
CA LYS A 216 -21.15 -2.95 8.12
C LYS A 216 -19.62 -2.84 7.94
N GLY A 217 -18.86 -2.87 9.04
CA GLY A 217 -17.40 -2.85 8.98
C GLY A 217 -16.83 -4.07 8.23
N VAL A 218 -17.32 -5.28 8.52
CA VAL A 218 -16.92 -6.48 7.76
C VAL A 218 -17.33 -6.37 6.30
N GLY A 219 -18.55 -5.88 6.02
CA GLY A 219 -19.01 -5.63 4.65
C GLY A 219 -18.09 -4.67 3.90
N THR A 220 -17.67 -3.58 4.55
CA THR A 220 -16.73 -2.61 3.97
C THR A 220 -15.35 -3.23 3.66
N ILE A 221 -14.85 -4.11 4.53
CA ILE A 221 -13.59 -4.84 4.29
C ILE A 221 -13.71 -5.71 3.03
N LEU A 222 -14.79 -6.47 2.89
CA LEU A 222 -15.00 -7.37 1.75
C LEU A 222 -15.17 -6.58 0.44
N ILE A 223 -15.91 -5.48 0.46
CA ILE A 223 -16.08 -4.59 -0.69
C ILE A 223 -14.72 -3.95 -1.05
N GLY A 224 -14.00 -3.42 -0.07
CA GLY A 224 -12.69 -2.81 -0.27
C GLY A 224 -11.70 -3.79 -0.90
N PHE A 225 -11.66 -5.03 -0.42
CA PHE A 225 -10.87 -6.11 -1.01
C PHE A 225 -11.25 -6.39 -2.47
N ALA A 226 -12.53 -6.48 -2.77
CA ALA A 226 -13.00 -6.76 -4.13
C ALA A 226 -12.65 -5.60 -5.09
N VAL A 227 -12.83 -4.36 -4.67
CA VAL A 227 -12.44 -3.16 -5.44
C VAL A 227 -10.93 -3.13 -5.68
N LEU A 228 -10.13 -3.41 -4.66
CA LEU A 228 -8.67 -3.49 -4.72
C LEU A 228 -8.23 -4.53 -5.77
N MET A 229 -8.78 -5.74 -5.72
CA MET A 229 -8.43 -6.81 -6.67
C MET A 229 -8.90 -6.51 -8.09
N THR A 230 -10.05 -5.87 -8.26
CA THR A 230 -10.52 -5.39 -9.56
C THR A 230 -9.55 -4.34 -10.13
N GLY A 231 -9.14 -3.37 -9.30
CA GLY A 231 -8.14 -2.37 -9.68
C GLY A 231 -6.81 -2.99 -10.10
N MET A 232 -6.32 -3.98 -9.33
CA MET A 232 -5.10 -4.72 -9.64
C MET A 232 -5.19 -5.43 -10.99
N THR A 233 -6.26 -6.16 -11.25
CA THR A 233 -6.49 -6.86 -12.51
C THR A 233 -6.60 -5.87 -13.68
N THR A 234 -7.29 -4.76 -13.48
CA THR A 234 -7.42 -3.70 -14.50
C THR A 234 -6.06 -3.09 -14.85
N MET A 235 -5.22 -2.80 -13.84
CA MET A 235 -3.86 -2.31 -14.07
C MET A 235 -3.01 -3.34 -14.82
N SER A 236 -3.01 -4.60 -14.37
CA SER A 236 -2.22 -5.67 -15.03
C SER A 236 -2.59 -5.83 -16.49
N ASN A 237 -3.88 -5.81 -16.81
CA ASN A 237 -4.34 -5.93 -18.21
C ASN A 237 -3.98 -4.68 -19.04
N ALA A 238 -4.05 -3.49 -18.45
CA ALA A 238 -3.74 -2.23 -19.13
C ALA A 238 -2.26 -2.10 -19.51
N VAL A 239 -1.36 -2.72 -18.73
CA VAL A 239 0.09 -2.63 -18.97
C VAL A 239 0.64 -3.71 -19.89
N LEU A 240 -0.13 -4.77 -20.22
CA LEU A 240 0.33 -5.83 -21.11
C LEU A 240 0.91 -5.32 -22.44
N PRO A 241 0.36 -4.31 -23.12
CA PRO A 241 0.94 -3.80 -24.36
C PRO A 241 2.36 -3.25 -24.19
N LEU A 242 2.75 -2.79 -23.00
CA LEU A 242 4.09 -2.26 -22.73
C LEU A 242 5.21 -3.27 -22.94
N GLN A 243 4.92 -4.57 -22.94
CA GLN A 243 5.91 -5.61 -23.22
C GLN A 243 6.57 -5.43 -24.60
N ASN A 244 5.85 -4.86 -25.56
CA ASN A 244 6.32 -4.64 -26.94
C ASN A 244 6.98 -3.27 -27.14
N GLU A 245 6.97 -2.40 -26.11
CA GLU A 245 7.53 -1.06 -26.19
C GLU A 245 9.02 -1.05 -25.83
N ALA A 246 9.87 -0.77 -26.81
CA ALA A 246 11.32 -0.80 -26.63
C ALA A 246 11.81 0.19 -25.55
N TRP A 247 11.17 1.36 -25.41
CA TRP A 247 11.51 2.34 -24.37
C TRP A 247 11.23 1.78 -22.97
N PHE A 248 10.13 1.01 -22.78
CA PHE A 248 9.77 0.42 -21.51
C PHE A 248 10.78 -0.66 -21.09
N THR A 249 11.13 -1.55 -22.01
CA THR A 249 12.17 -2.55 -21.76
C THR A 249 13.50 -1.91 -21.41
N SER A 250 13.94 -0.88 -22.18
CA SER A 250 15.18 -0.17 -21.92
C SER A 250 15.20 0.55 -20.57
N LEU A 251 14.04 1.02 -20.10
CA LEU A 251 13.90 1.65 -18.78
C LEU A 251 14.18 0.64 -17.66
N PHE A 252 13.60 -0.56 -17.74
CA PHE A 252 13.83 -1.61 -16.73
C PHE A 252 15.24 -2.19 -16.78
N ILE A 253 15.88 -2.23 -17.95
CA ILE A 253 17.31 -2.56 -18.07
C ILE A 253 18.15 -1.52 -17.28
N ARG A 254 17.84 -0.24 -17.38
CA ARG A 254 18.53 0.81 -16.61
C ARG A 254 18.29 0.67 -15.10
N PHE A 255 17.11 0.26 -14.68
CA PHE A 255 16.78 0.05 -13.27
C PHE A 255 17.43 -1.20 -12.66
N SER A 256 18.06 -2.06 -13.47
CA SER A 256 18.97 -3.10 -12.98
C SER A 256 20.24 -2.52 -12.33
N ASN A 257 20.56 -1.24 -12.57
CA ASN A 257 21.55 -0.53 -11.77
C ASN A 257 21.02 -0.36 -10.34
N PRO A 258 21.72 -0.87 -9.30
CA PRO A 258 21.21 -0.90 -7.94
C PRO A 258 20.82 0.49 -7.41
N LEU A 259 21.64 1.51 -7.69
CA LEU A 259 21.40 2.88 -7.22
C LEU A 259 20.17 3.50 -7.87
N LEU A 260 19.99 3.32 -9.19
CA LEU A 260 18.83 3.83 -9.91
C LEU A 260 17.55 3.10 -9.49
N GLY A 261 17.60 1.78 -9.35
CA GLY A 261 16.46 0.98 -8.90
C GLY A 261 15.99 1.40 -7.50
N VAL A 262 16.94 1.54 -6.55
CA VAL A 262 16.64 2.03 -5.19
C VAL A 262 16.06 3.45 -5.23
N LEU A 263 16.65 4.35 -6.00
CA LEU A 263 16.18 5.72 -6.12
C LEU A 263 14.74 5.79 -6.65
N VAL A 264 14.45 5.05 -7.73
CA VAL A 264 13.10 5.01 -8.32
C VAL A 264 12.09 4.43 -7.32
N GLY A 265 12.40 3.30 -6.67
CA GLY A 265 11.55 2.71 -5.65
C GLY A 265 11.28 3.68 -4.49
N ALA A 266 12.32 4.37 -4.00
CA ALA A 266 12.21 5.33 -2.91
C ALA A 266 11.37 6.55 -3.29
N VAL A 267 11.60 7.14 -4.46
CA VAL A 267 10.87 8.33 -4.94
C VAL A 267 9.40 8.00 -5.17
N VAL A 268 9.10 6.91 -5.89
CA VAL A 268 7.71 6.50 -6.18
C VAL A 268 6.96 6.24 -4.88
N THR A 269 7.55 5.48 -3.95
CA THR A 269 6.91 5.19 -2.66
C THR A 269 6.80 6.43 -1.78
N GLY A 270 7.81 7.30 -1.77
CA GLY A 270 7.77 8.56 -1.03
C GLY A 270 6.68 9.51 -1.50
N ILE A 271 6.38 9.54 -2.81
CA ILE A 271 5.27 10.31 -3.39
C ILE A 271 3.93 9.69 -3.02
N ILE A 272 3.78 8.37 -3.22
CA ILE A 272 2.53 7.63 -2.94
C ILE A 272 2.29 7.52 -1.42
N GLN A 273 3.34 7.54 -0.60
CA GLN A 273 3.33 7.35 0.87
C GLN A 273 2.75 6.00 1.31
N SER A 274 2.78 5.00 0.44
CA SER A 274 2.29 3.65 0.69
C SER A 274 3.17 2.61 0.00
N SER A 275 3.93 1.85 0.77
CA SER A 275 4.74 0.75 0.23
C SER A 275 3.88 -0.39 -0.34
N SER A 276 2.74 -0.69 0.30
CA SER A 276 1.81 -1.69 -0.22
C SER A 276 1.28 -1.31 -1.60
N ALA A 277 0.95 -0.01 -1.81
CA ALA A 277 0.54 0.49 -3.11
C ALA A 277 1.67 0.39 -4.14
N SER A 278 2.87 0.81 -3.77
CA SER A 278 4.04 0.76 -4.65
C SER A 278 4.42 -0.67 -5.05
N VAL A 279 4.36 -1.61 -4.10
CA VAL A 279 4.57 -3.05 -4.39
C VAL A 279 3.47 -3.57 -5.31
N GLY A 280 2.20 -3.21 -5.08
CA GLY A 280 1.10 -3.61 -5.95
C GLY A 280 1.26 -3.11 -7.39
N ILE A 281 1.71 -1.87 -7.58
CA ILE A 281 2.04 -1.33 -8.91
C ILE A 281 3.14 -2.17 -9.57
N LEU A 282 4.21 -2.49 -8.84
CA LEU A 282 5.31 -3.32 -9.37
C LEU A 282 4.83 -4.72 -9.74
N GLN A 283 3.95 -5.32 -8.91
CA GLN A 283 3.32 -6.61 -9.19
C GLN A 283 2.40 -6.55 -10.42
N ALA A 284 1.63 -5.47 -10.61
CA ALA A 284 0.83 -5.28 -11.82
C ALA A 284 1.73 -5.17 -13.06
N LEU A 285 2.81 -4.40 -12.99
CA LEU A 285 3.79 -4.24 -14.07
C LEU A 285 4.53 -5.55 -14.38
N SER A 286 4.74 -6.44 -13.40
CA SER A 286 5.39 -7.74 -13.64
C SER A 286 4.59 -8.63 -14.60
N ALA A 287 3.29 -8.38 -14.79
CA ALA A 287 2.45 -9.07 -15.76
C ALA A 287 2.92 -8.88 -17.21
N THR A 288 3.70 -7.84 -17.51
CA THR A 288 4.30 -7.60 -18.83
C THR A 288 5.39 -8.63 -19.18
N GLY A 289 5.94 -9.37 -18.20
CA GLY A 289 7.05 -10.29 -18.42
C GLY A 289 8.38 -9.63 -18.79
N VAL A 290 8.48 -8.30 -18.71
CA VAL A 290 9.72 -7.53 -19.04
C VAL A 290 10.61 -7.34 -17.83
N ILE A 291 10.01 -7.29 -16.63
CA ILE A 291 10.73 -7.00 -15.39
C ILE A 291 11.47 -8.24 -14.91
N THR A 292 12.78 -8.12 -14.74
CA THR A 292 13.63 -9.21 -14.21
C THR A 292 13.83 -9.05 -12.70
N TYR A 293 14.29 -10.11 -12.01
CA TYR A 293 14.70 -10.02 -10.61
C TYR A 293 15.80 -8.97 -10.42
N GLY A 294 16.73 -8.84 -11.40
CA GLY A 294 17.79 -7.83 -11.34
C GLY A 294 17.30 -6.41 -11.24
N SER A 295 16.17 -6.05 -11.87
CA SER A 295 15.54 -4.74 -11.76
C SER A 295 14.56 -4.65 -10.59
N ALA A 296 13.83 -5.72 -10.28
CA ALA A 296 12.83 -5.71 -9.21
C ALA A 296 13.45 -5.59 -7.81
N ILE A 297 14.55 -6.31 -7.54
CA ILE A 297 15.20 -6.34 -6.23
C ILE A 297 15.57 -4.92 -5.77
N PRO A 298 16.35 -4.11 -6.50
CA PRO A 298 16.69 -2.77 -6.02
C PRO A 298 15.48 -1.84 -5.92
N ILE A 299 14.47 -1.99 -6.80
CA ILE A 299 13.23 -1.20 -6.70
C ILE A 299 12.51 -1.52 -5.37
N ILE A 300 12.35 -2.81 -5.02
CA ILE A 300 11.72 -3.24 -3.76
C ILE A 300 12.50 -2.69 -2.56
N MET A 301 13.83 -2.70 -2.59
CA MET A 301 14.66 -2.12 -1.54
C MET A 301 14.38 -0.62 -1.39
N GLY A 302 14.30 0.10 -2.52
CA GLY A 302 13.96 1.52 -2.54
C GLY A 302 12.56 1.81 -1.97
N GLN A 303 11.57 0.97 -2.28
CA GLN A 303 10.20 1.12 -1.75
C GLN A 303 10.18 1.12 -0.22
N ASN A 304 11.01 0.32 0.43
CA ASN A 304 11.12 0.31 1.90
C ASN A 304 11.70 1.62 2.43
N ILE A 305 12.72 2.21 1.77
CA ILE A 305 13.24 3.52 2.15
C ILE A 305 12.18 4.61 1.96
N GLY A 306 11.45 4.57 0.84
CA GLY A 306 10.40 5.55 0.54
C GLY A 306 9.25 5.57 1.57
N THR A 307 8.96 4.44 2.21
CA THR A 307 7.95 4.34 3.28
C THR A 307 8.29 5.21 4.48
N CYS A 308 9.57 5.49 4.73
CA CYS A 308 10.01 6.29 5.87
C CYS A 308 9.57 7.75 5.78
N VAL A 309 9.29 8.25 4.58
CA VAL A 309 8.82 9.63 4.35
C VAL A 309 7.57 9.94 5.16
N THR A 310 6.63 9.00 5.26
CA THR A 310 5.39 9.19 6.04
C THR A 310 5.67 9.39 7.53
N ALA A 311 6.57 8.58 8.11
CA ALA A 311 6.96 8.71 9.50
C ALA A 311 7.72 10.04 9.76
N LEU A 312 8.60 10.44 8.84
CA LEU A 312 9.32 11.69 8.93
C LEU A 312 8.37 12.89 8.89
N ILE A 313 7.43 12.92 7.95
CA ILE A 313 6.42 13.99 7.86
C ILE A 313 5.58 14.04 9.14
N SER A 314 5.12 12.90 9.66
CA SER A 314 4.29 12.83 10.87
C SER A 314 5.04 13.29 12.14
N SER A 315 6.37 13.26 12.12
CA SER A 315 7.22 13.69 13.25
C SER A 315 7.55 15.17 13.25
N VAL A 316 7.15 15.92 12.20
CA VAL A 316 7.37 17.38 12.13
C VAL A 316 6.58 18.08 13.24
N GLY A 317 7.25 18.87 14.04
CA GLY A 317 6.63 19.54 15.20
C GLY A 317 6.45 18.66 16.44
N ALA A 318 6.78 17.37 16.38
CA ALA A 318 6.72 16.47 17.52
C ALA A 318 7.94 16.63 18.45
N ASN A 319 7.86 16.06 19.65
CA ASN A 319 8.95 16.04 20.61
C ASN A 319 10.20 15.26 20.06
N LYS A 320 11.33 15.42 20.71
CA LYS A 320 12.61 14.81 20.26
C LYS A 320 12.55 13.29 20.13
N ASN A 321 11.93 12.61 21.07
CA ASN A 321 11.83 11.15 21.05
C ASN A 321 10.94 10.63 19.92
N ALA A 322 9.87 11.33 19.60
CA ALA A 322 9.03 11.01 18.43
C ALA A 322 9.78 11.22 17.11
N ARG A 323 10.55 12.31 16.99
CA ARG A 323 11.44 12.53 15.84
C ARG A 323 12.53 11.47 15.75
N ARG A 324 13.12 11.05 16.88
CA ARG A 324 14.09 9.94 16.96
C ARG A 324 13.48 8.63 16.49
N ALA A 325 12.21 8.33 16.86
CA ALA A 325 11.50 7.14 16.39
C ALA A 325 11.35 7.13 14.85
N ALA A 326 11.00 8.27 14.25
CA ALA A 326 10.96 8.40 12.79
C ALA A 326 12.35 8.23 12.14
N MET A 327 13.41 8.74 12.76
CA MET A 327 14.80 8.54 12.30
C MET A 327 15.25 7.09 12.43
N VAL A 328 14.86 6.37 13.48
CA VAL A 328 15.12 4.93 13.61
C VAL A 328 14.52 4.16 12.45
N HIS A 329 13.29 4.48 12.05
CA HIS A 329 12.66 3.85 10.88
C HIS A 329 13.49 4.08 9.61
N LEU A 330 13.97 5.30 9.40
CA LEU A 330 14.83 5.63 8.25
C LEU A 330 16.17 4.88 8.31
N TYR A 331 16.85 4.88 9.46
CA TYR A 331 18.15 4.21 9.62
C TYR A 331 18.04 2.71 9.45
N PHE A 332 17.00 2.09 10.03
CA PHE A 332 16.73 0.68 9.84
C PHE A 332 16.64 0.33 8.35
N ASN A 333 15.87 1.09 7.57
CA ASN A 333 15.70 0.81 6.16
C ASN A 333 16.97 1.13 5.34
N ILE A 334 17.66 2.24 5.58
CA ILE A 334 18.90 2.58 4.84
C ILE A 334 19.99 1.55 5.12
N ILE A 335 20.23 1.22 6.39
CA ILE A 335 21.27 0.25 6.77
C ILE A 335 20.89 -1.13 6.25
N GLY A 336 19.62 -1.55 6.44
CA GLY A 336 19.12 -2.83 5.95
C GLY A 336 19.27 -2.98 4.44
N VAL A 337 18.88 -1.97 3.66
CA VAL A 337 19.02 -1.95 2.21
C VAL A 337 20.49 -2.01 1.79
N THR A 338 21.33 -1.19 2.41
CA THR A 338 22.76 -1.15 2.08
C THR A 338 23.43 -2.49 2.35
N LEU A 339 23.18 -3.09 3.51
CA LEU A 339 23.74 -4.40 3.87
C LEU A 339 23.22 -5.51 2.94
N PHE A 340 21.91 -5.55 2.71
CA PHE A 340 21.31 -6.57 1.87
C PHE A 340 21.85 -6.49 0.43
N LEU A 341 21.89 -5.31 -0.17
CA LEU A 341 22.42 -5.13 -1.53
C LEU A 341 23.90 -5.46 -1.59
N ALA A 342 24.70 -5.04 -0.62
CA ALA A 342 26.13 -5.36 -0.58
C ALA A 342 26.35 -6.88 -0.54
N VAL A 343 25.62 -7.60 0.32
CA VAL A 343 25.70 -9.06 0.41
C VAL A 343 25.16 -9.72 -0.86
N PHE A 344 24.00 -9.27 -1.36
CA PHE A 344 23.37 -9.85 -2.55
C PHE A 344 24.26 -9.70 -3.80
N TYR A 345 24.72 -8.48 -4.09
CA TYR A 345 25.56 -8.25 -5.27
C TYR A 345 26.97 -8.82 -5.10
N GLY A 346 27.52 -8.83 -3.87
CA GLY A 346 28.78 -9.51 -3.58
C GLY A 346 28.68 -11.01 -3.82
N ALA A 347 27.59 -11.64 -3.35
CA ALA A 347 27.33 -13.05 -3.60
C ALA A 347 27.08 -13.33 -5.10
N ASN A 348 26.32 -12.46 -5.77
CA ASN A 348 26.04 -12.58 -7.20
C ASN A 348 27.32 -12.49 -8.05
N LEU A 349 28.29 -11.66 -7.67
CA LEU A 349 29.58 -11.54 -8.35
C LEU A 349 30.40 -12.84 -8.24
N LEU A 350 30.25 -13.60 -7.16
CA LEU A 350 30.97 -14.86 -6.91
C LEU A 350 30.26 -16.08 -7.47
N LEU A 351 28.94 -16.11 -7.42
CA LEU A 351 28.12 -17.30 -7.71
C LEU A 351 27.35 -17.20 -9.02
N ASP A 352 27.31 -16.03 -9.66
CA ASP A 352 26.59 -15.74 -10.92
C ASP A 352 25.16 -16.30 -10.92
N PHE A 353 24.30 -15.70 -10.11
CA PHE A 353 22.92 -16.16 -9.92
C PHE A 353 22.10 -16.05 -11.23
N ALA A 354 21.82 -17.17 -11.88
CA ALA A 354 21.06 -17.22 -13.13
C ALA A 354 19.67 -16.54 -13.02
N PHE A 355 18.99 -16.69 -11.87
CA PHE A 355 17.64 -16.12 -11.67
C PHE A 355 17.58 -14.59 -11.76
N VAL A 356 18.71 -13.87 -11.61
CA VAL A 356 18.76 -12.41 -11.69
C VAL A 356 18.24 -11.91 -13.05
N ASN A 357 18.48 -12.70 -14.11
CA ASN A 357 18.07 -12.39 -15.48
C ASN A 357 16.67 -12.95 -15.82
N GLU A 358 16.07 -13.75 -14.93
CA GLU A 358 14.73 -14.28 -15.13
C GLU A 358 13.67 -13.24 -14.85
N THR A 359 12.51 -13.37 -15.52
CA THR A 359 11.36 -12.49 -15.30
C THR A 359 10.76 -12.72 -13.93
N VAL A 360 10.50 -11.63 -13.21
CA VAL A 360 9.88 -11.69 -11.90
C VAL A 360 8.36 -11.79 -12.02
N THR A 361 7.76 -12.67 -11.22
CA THR A 361 6.31 -12.76 -11.07
C THR A 361 5.82 -11.96 -9.86
N ALA A 362 4.51 -11.70 -9.76
CA ALA A 362 3.91 -11.07 -8.58
C ALA A 362 4.24 -11.84 -7.28
N TRP A 363 4.26 -13.17 -7.36
CA TRP A 363 4.68 -14.05 -6.26
C TRP A 363 6.18 -13.88 -5.93
N GLY A 364 7.05 -13.83 -6.94
CA GLY A 364 8.48 -13.59 -6.78
C GLY A 364 8.78 -12.25 -6.09
N ILE A 365 8.01 -11.20 -6.41
CA ILE A 365 8.09 -9.90 -5.72
C ILE A 365 7.75 -10.03 -4.24
N ALA A 366 6.68 -10.78 -3.88
CA ALA A 366 6.31 -11.01 -2.49
C ALA A 366 7.39 -11.81 -1.73
N VAL A 367 8.02 -12.81 -2.37
CA VAL A 367 9.14 -13.58 -1.81
C VAL A 367 10.34 -12.67 -1.53
N VAL A 368 10.79 -11.90 -2.52
CA VAL A 368 11.92 -10.97 -2.38
C VAL A 368 11.65 -9.96 -1.26
N HIS A 369 10.45 -9.37 -1.24
CA HIS A 369 10.05 -8.41 -0.21
C HIS A 369 10.08 -9.03 1.19
N SER A 370 9.62 -10.30 1.32
CA SER A 370 9.65 -11.03 2.60
C SER A 370 11.06 -11.38 3.03
N ILE A 371 11.88 -11.94 2.15
CA ILE A 371 13.26 -12.30 2.44
C ILE A 371 14.03 -11.07 2.91
N PHE A 372 13.90 -9.94 2.20
CA PHE A 372 14.56 -8.71 2.60
C PHE A 372 14.14 -8.25 3.99
N ASN A 373 12.84 -8.07 4.25
CA ASN A 373 12.37 -7.54 5.53
C ASN A 373 12.69 -8.46 6.71
N LEU A 374 12.57 -9.77 6.53
CA LEU A 374 12.95 -10.77 7.55
C LEU A 374 14.46 -10.74 7.82
N THR A 375 15.28 -10.73 6.76
CA THR A 375 16.74 -10.71 6.90
C THR A 375 17.23 -9.41 7.54
N ALA A 376 16.74 -8.25 7.06
CA ALA A 376 17.06 -6.95 7.63
C ALA A 376 16.69 -6.87 9.12
N THR A 377 15.51 -7.39 9.48
CA THR A 377 15.08 -7.43 10.88
C THR A 377 15.92 -8.40 11.70
N ALA A 378 16.17 -9.62 11.23
CA ALA A 378 16.97 -10.60 11.95
C ALA A 378 18.39 -10.09 12.23
N VAL A 379 18.98 -9.37 11.28
CA VAL A 379 20.32 -8.76 11.43
C VAL A 379 20.29 -7.55 12.34
N LEU A 380 19.31 -6.65 12.22
CA LEU A 380 19.33 -5.35 12.92
C LEU A 380 18.61 -5.35 14.27
N LEU A 381 17.71 -6.29 14.55
CA LEU A 381 17.00 -6.37 15.83
C LEU A 381 17.93 -6.54 17.04
N PRO A 382 19.00 -7.36 16.99
CA PRO A 382 19.99 -7.43 18.05
C PRO A 382 20.72 -6.09 18.28
N PHE A 383 20.78 -5.22 17.26
CA PHE A 383 21.42 -3.91 17.32
C PHE A 383 20.41 -2.76 17.55
N ALA A 384 19.21 -3.05 18.07
CA ALA A 384 18.19 -2.04 18.36
C ALA A 384 18.73 -0.86 19.20
N ASN A 385 19.52 -1.15 20.24
CA ASN A 385 20.18 -0.13 21.07
C ASN A 385 21.19 0.71 20.29
N GLY A 386 21.80 0.16 19.24
CA GLY A 386 22.69 0.89 18.34
C GLY A 386 21.93 1.89 17.48
N LEU A 387 20.75 1.51 16.95
CA LEU A 387 19.87 2.40 16.20
C LEU A 387 19.31 3.52 17.08
N GLU A 388 18.98 3.21 18.34
CA GLU A 388 18.57 4.22 19.32
C GLU A 388 19.68 5.25 19.54
N LYS A 389 20.90 4.80 19.84
CA LYS A 389 22.06 5.69 20.01
C LYS A 389 22.33 6.54 18.77
N LEU A 390 22.20 5.98 17.57
CA LEU A 390 22.36 6.72 16.33
C LEU A 390 21.29 7.81 16.19
N ALA A 391 20.04 7.52 16.55
CA ALA A 391 18.96 8.50 16.53
C ALA A 391 19.15 9.61 17.58
N ILE A 392 19.68 9.28 18.76
CA ILE A 392 20.01 10.27 19.80
C ILE A 392 21.19 11.15 19.36
N LEU A 393 22.19 10.58 18.71
CA LEU A 393 23.34 11.32 18.18
C LEU A 393 22.92 12.35 17.12
N THR A 394 21.97 12.01 16.27
CA THR A 394 21.48 12.91 15.20
C THR A 394 20.46 13.94 15.69
N ILE A 395 19.72 13.62 16.74
CA ILE A 395 18.78 14.54 17.39
C ILE A 395 19.17 14.60 18.88
N PRO A 396 20.19 15.39 19.24
CA PRO A 396 20.67 15.47 20.61
C PRO A 396 19.61 16.12 21.53
N ASP A 397 19.70 15.81 22.82
CA ASP A 397 18.96 16.56 23.82
C ASP A 397 19.42 18.02 23.81
N ASP A 398 18.53 18.99 24.16
CA ASP A 398 18.99 20.33 24.36
C ASP A 398 20.01 20.26 25.51
N ALA A 399 21.18 20.86 25.34
CA ALA A 399 22.02 21.13 26.48
C ALA A 399 21.10 21.74 27.55
N GLU A 400 21.03 21.09 28.72
CA GLU A 400 20.24 21.62 29.83
C GLU A 400 20.64 23.10 29.96
N LYS A 401 19.81 23.96 29.38
CA LYS A 401 19.70 25.28 29.95
C LYS A 401 19.09 24.95 31.31
N GLU A 402 19.93 24.89 32.34
CA GLU A 402 19.46 25.12 33.67
C GLU A 402 18.63 26.41 33.61
N SER A 403 17.38 26.26 33.23
CA SER A 403 16.38 27.23 33.55
C SER A 403 16.27 27.12 35.08
N PHE A 404 17.11 27.86 35.77
CA PHE A 404 16.76 28.32 37.08
C PHE A 404 15.42 29.06 36.87
N ALA A 405 14.34 28.30 36.78
CA ALA A 405 13.00 28.80 37.01
C ALA A 405 12.97 29.16 38.51
N LEU A 406 13.61 30.29 38.83
CA LEU A 406 13.68 30.85 40.19
C LEU A 406 12.27 31.07 40.75
N LEU A 407 11.21 31.03 39.93
CA LEU A 407 9.82 31.15 40.34
C LEU A 407 8.93 30.48 39.29
N ASP A 408 8.17 29.48 39.69
CA ASP A 408 7.03 28.98 38.93
C ASP A 408 6.01 30.15 38.78
N GLU A 409 5.66 30.52 37.54
CA GLU A 409 4.66 31.59 37.29
C GLU A 409 3.32 31.35 38.02
N ARG A 410 3.01 30.08 38.36
CA ARG A 410 1.87 29.68 39.17
C ARG A 410 1.98 30.19 40.62
N LEU A 411 3.21 30.33 41.16
CA LEU A 411 3.46 30.87 42.51
C LEU A 411 3.32 32.38 42.53
N LEU A 412 3.49 33.10 41.42
CA LEU A 412 3.29 34.52 41.31
C LEU A 412 1.81 34.92 41.47
N ASN A 413 0.89 34.00 41.16
CA ASN A 413 -0.56 34.25 41.33
C ASN A 413 -1.10 33.83 42.70
N THR A 414 -0.24 33.36 43.62
CA THR A 414 -0.61 33.02 45.02
C THR A 414 0.34 33.67 46.00
N PRO A 415 0.14 34.96 46.33
CA PRO A 415 1.03 35.71 47.18
C PRO A 415 1.28 35.09 48.57
N CYS A 416 0.34 34.27 49.06
CA CYS A 416 0.45 33.62 50.36
C CYS A 416 1.51 32.54 50.45
N LEU A 417 1.91 31.92 49.32
CA LEU A 417 2.93 30.86 49.31
C LEU A 417 4.36 31.41 49.23
N LEU A 418 4.53 32.67 48.80
CA LEU A 418 5.82 33.35 48.75
C LEU A 418 6.38 33.66 50.15
N TYR A 419 5.49 33.82 51.14
CA TYR A 419 5.88 34.12 52.53
C TYR A 419 6.17 32.87 53.38
N THR A 420 5.84 31.69 52.87
CA THR A 420 6.06 30.44 53.61
C THR A 420 7.28 29.62 53.11
N SER A 421 7.96 30.11 52.08
CA SER A 421 9.20 29.48 51.59
C SER A 421 10.35 29.91 52.53
N PRO A 422 11.12 28.95 53.09
CA PRO A 422 12.28 29.30 53.91
C PRO A 422 13.29 30.10 53.08
N SER A 423 13.82 31.15 53.71
CA SER A 423 14.84 32.00 53.10
C SER A 423 16.11 31.13 52.80
N PRO A 424 16.79 31.33 51.69
CA PRO A 424 18.04 30.59 51.40
C PRO A 424 19.20 30.98 52.35
N ARG A 425 18.92 31.64 53.47
CA ARG A 425 19.94 32.10 54.41
C ARG A 425 19.79 31.51 55.80
N ASP A 426 18.91 30.54 56.04
CA ASP A 426 18.79 29.85 57.32
C ASP A 426 19.37 28.46 57.24
#